data_3303c38185aa5c306076eb1c2675896c
#
_entry.id   3303c38185aa5c306076eb1c2675896c
#
_cell.length_a   1.000
_cell.length_b   1.000
_cell.length_c   1.000
_cell.angle_alpha   90.00
_cell.angle_beta   90.00
_cell.angle_gamma   90.00
#
_symmetry.space_group_name_H-M   'P 1'
#
loop_
_entity.id
_entity.type
_entity.pdbx_description
1 polymer ?
#
loop_
_entity_poly.entity_id
_entity_poly.type
_entity_poly.pdbx_seq_one_letter_code
_entity_poly.pdbx_strand_id
1 'polypeptide(L)'
;RIAIGLGLVYSFVIAAAFLLFGDVIVGVFLDDSVAENRLAASLAVSFLAIGGIFFIADSTQIITRGALMGLKDTRTPMVFALGSYGLTLPAAGFLAVYLGYGGEAIWLCMLVSAVVLAVMLVRRFQTKCMRLIELAEAA
;
A
#
# COMPACT_ATOMS: atom_id res chain seq x y z
N ARG A 1 0.22 18.44 -6.38
CA ARG A 1 -1.02 17.80 -6.90
C ARG A 1 -0.73 16.94 -8.14
N ILE A 2 0.03 17.45 -9.13
CA ILE A 2 0.35 16.73 -10.37
C ILE A 2 1.09 15.41 -10.08
N ALA A 3 2.10 15.43 -9.22
CA ALA A 3 2.87 14.22 -8.88
C ALA A 3 2.00 13.13 -8.22
N ILE A 4 1.06 13.52 -7.36
CA ILE A 4 0.11 12.56 -6.75
C ILE A 4 -0.81 11.98 -7.83
N GLY A 5 -1.31 12.83 -8.75
CA GLY A 5 -2.15 12.36 -9.85
C GLY A 5 -1.44 11.37 -10.78
N LEU A 6 -0.21 11.68 -11.19
CA LEU A 6 0.61 10.78 -12.02
C LEU A 6 0.92 9.47 -11.31
N GLY A 7 1.25 9.52 -10.01
CA GLY A 7 1.51 8.33 -9.22
C GLY A 7 0.26 7.45 -9.06
N LEU A 8 -0.90 8.04 -8.87
CA LEU A 8 -2.16 7.30 -8.82
C LEU A 8 -2.48 6.63 -10.16
N VAL A 9 -2.33 7.34 -11.29
CA VAL A 9 -2.54 6.76 -12.63
C VAL A 9 -1.60 5.57 -12.84
N TYR A 10 -0.32 5.73 -12.55
CA TYR A 10 0.67 4.66 -12.65
C TYR A 10 0.30 3.45 -11.78
N SER A 11 -0.09 3.69 -10.53
CA SER A 11 -0.48 2.62 -9.59
C SER A 11 -1.74 1.90 -10.03
N PHE A 12 -2.70 2.63 -10.59
CA PHE A 12 -3.92 2.05 -11.14
C PHE A 12 -3.64 1.14 -12.34
N VAL A 13 -2.74 1.55 -13.24
CA VAL A 13 -2.33 0.73 -14.39
C VAL A 13 -1.69 -0.58 -13.92
N ILE A 14 -0.79 -0.52 -12.93
CA ILE A 14 -0.16 -1.73 -12.38
C ILE A 14 -1.18 -2.61 -11.66
N ALA A 15 -2.03 -2.02 -10.83
CA ALA A 15 -3.08 -2.77 -10.13
C ALA A 15 -4.03 -3.47 -11.12
N ALA A 16 -4.43 -2.76 -12.18
CA ALA A 16 -5.24 -3.33 -13.26
C ALA A 16 -4.52 -4.48 -13.97
N ALA A 17 -3.23 -4.34 -14.24
CA ALA A 17 -2.43 -5.41 -14.84
C ALA A 17 -2.39 -6.66 -13.94
N PHE A 18 -2.21 -6.49 -12.63
CA PHE A 18 -2.20 -7.60 -11.68
C PHE A 18 -3.56 -8.27 -11.52
N LEU A 19 -4.65 -7.49 -11.58
CA LEU A 19 -6.01 -8.03 -11.47
C LEU A 19 -6.47 -8.71 -12.76
N LEU A 20 -6.12 -8.17 -13.93
CA LEU A 20 -6.60 -8.68 -15.22
C LEU A 20 -5.71 -9.78 -15.80
N PHE A 21 -4.43 -9.74 -15.52
CA PHE A 21 -3.43 -10.65 -16.08
C PHE A 21 -2.73 -11.51 -15.03
N GLY A 22 -3.29 -11.61 -13.81
CA GLY A 22 -2.70 -12.37 -12.71
C GLY A 22 -2.37 -13.81 -13.08
N ASP A 23 -3.30 -14.51 -13.72
CA ASP A 23 -3.10 -15.90 -14.16
C ASP A 23 -1.96 -16.01 -15.20
N VAL A 24 -1.90 -15.07 -16.15
CA VAL A 24 -0.84 -15.04 -17.17
C VAL A 24 0.51 -14.76 -16.53
N ILE A 25 0.57 -13.81 -15.60
CA ILE A 25 1.81 -13.45 -14.89
C ILE A 25 2.30 -14.63 -14.07
N VAL A 26 1.42 -15.28 -13.32
CA VAL A 26 1.77 -16.44 -12.51
C VAL A 26 2.19 -17.63 -13.39
N GLY A 27 1.51 -17.84 -14.53
CA GLY A 27 1.82 -18.91 -15.47
C GLY A 27 3.19 -18.80 -16.14
N VAL A 28 3.79 -17.59 -16.17
CA VAL A 28 5.19 -17.42 -16.61
C VAL A 28 6.20 -18.03 -15.65
N PHE A 29 5.85 -18.07 -14.33
CA PHE A 29 6.77 -18.53 -13.28
C PHE A 29 6.43 -19.94 -12.77
N LEU A 30 5.16 -20.32 -12.83
CA LEU A 30 4.66 -21.59 -12.33
C LEU A 30 3.93 -22.34 -13.44
N ASP A 31 4.40 -23.55 -13.74
CA ASP A 31 3.71 -24.48 -14.64
C ASP A 31 2.55 -25.14 -13.88
N ASP A 32 1.32 -24.75 -14.16
CA ASP A 32 0.09 -25.24 -13.54
C ASP A 32 -0.36 -26.59 -14.09
N SER A 33 0.30 -27.13 -15.13
CA SER A 33 0.11 -28.49 -15.61
C SER A 33 0.56 -29.52 -14.56
N VAL A 34 1.48 -29.15 -13.67
CA VAL A 34 1.95 -29.95 -12.55
C VAL A 34 0.98 -29.82 -11.37
N ALA A 35 0.41 -30.94 -10.93
CA ALA A 35 -0.61 -30.96 -9.87
C ALA A 35 -0.17 -30.30 -8.56
N GLU A 36 1.11 -30.41 -8.22
CA GLU A 36 1.71 -29.80 -7.02
C GLU A 36 1.74 -28.26 -7.08
N ASN A 37 1.80 -27.70 -8.29
CA ASN A 37 1.88 -26.24 -8.48
C ASN A 37 0.51 -25.55 -8.45
N ARG A 38 -0.58 -26.27 -8.63
CA ARG A 38 -1.93 -25.67 -8.74
C ARG A 38 -2.33 -24.88 -7.50
N LEU A 39 -2.06 -25.41 -6.30
CA LEU A 39 -2.36 -24.69 -5.06
C LEU A 39 -1.48 -23.44 -4.93
N ALA A 40 -0.19 -23.56 -5.24
CA ALA A 40 0.74 -22.44 -5.20
C ALA A 40 0.36 -21.35 -6.23
N ALA A 41 -0.04 -21.75 -7.44
CA ALA A 41 -0.49 -20.83 -8.49
C ALA A 41 -1.76 -20.09 -8.07
N SER A 42 -2.77 -20.76 -7.51
CA SER A 42 -4.01 -20.11 -7.06
C SER A 42 -3.77 -19.13 -5.92
N LEU A 43 -2.89 -19.47 -4.96
CA LEU A 43 -2.48 -18.56 -3.90
C LEU A 43 -1.69 -17.36 -4.43
N ALA A 44 -0.81 -17.58 -5.40
CA ALA A 44 -0.03 -16.53 -6.02
C ALA A 44 -0.92 -15.51 -6.75
N VAL A 45 -1.95 -15.96 -7.47
CA VAL A 45 -2.94 -15.07 -8.12
C VAL A 45 -3.71 -14.27 -7.07
N SER A 46 -4.16 -14.89 -5.98
CA SER A 46 -4.83 -14.19 -4.87
C SER A 46 -3.93 -13.14 -4.24
N PHE A 47 -2.67 -13.46 -3.98
CA PHE A 47 -1.71 -12.52 -3.43
C PHE A 47 -1.39 -11.38 -4.40
N LEU A 48 -1.33 -11.66 -5.69
CA LEU A 48 -1.11 -10.66 -6.73
C LEU A 48 -2.27 -9.66 -6.79
N ALA A 49 -3.51 -10.14 -6.66
CA ALA A 49 -4.70 -9.30 -6.63
C ALA A 49 -4.71 -8.36 -5.40
N ILE A 50 -4.45 -8.91 -4.20
CA ILE A 50 -4.35 -8.11 -2.97
C ILE A 50 -3.18 -7.12 -3.08
N GLY A 51 -2.03 -7.57 -3.60
CA GLY A 51 -0.84 -6.77 -3.83
C GLY A 51 -1.07 -5.61 -4.79
N GLY A 52 -1.88 -5.80 -5.83
CA GLY A 52 -2.28 -4.73 -6.76
C GLY A 52 -3.04 -3.61 -6.06
N ILE A 53 -4.01 -3.95 -5.21
CA ILE A 53 -4.75 -2.97 -4.41
C ILE A 53 -3.84 -2.30 -3.38
N PHE A 54 -2.98 -3.09 -2.71
CA PHE A 54 -1.98 -2.58 -1.78
C PHE A 54 -1.06 -1.56 -2.44
N PHE A 55 -0.64 -1.79 -3.69
CA PHE A 55 0.27 -0.93 -4.42
C PHE A 55 -0.29 0.50 -4.63
N ILE A 56 -1.60 0.66 -4.78
CA ILE A 56 -2.26 1.98 -4.88
C ILE A 56 -2.09 2.76 -3.57
N ALA A 57 -2.35 2.11 -2.45
CA ALA A 57 -2.19 2.73 -1.13
C ALA A 57 -0.72 3.06 -0.83
N ASP A 58 0.19 2.14 -1.15
CA ASP A 58 1.63 2.30 -0.91
C ASP A 58 2.24 3.41 -1.76
N SER A 59 1.91 3.49 -3.04
CA SER A 59 2.34 4.60 -3.92
C SER A 59 1.87 5.96 -3.39
N THR A 60 0.62 6.02 -2.91
CA THR A 60 0.07 7.24 -2.29
C THR A 60 0.87 7.65 -1.06
N GLN A 61 1.27 6.70 -0.23
CA GLN A 61 2.12 6.96 0.94
C GLN A 61 3.49 7.50 0.53
N ILE A 62 4.17 6.83 -0.42
CA ILE A 62 5.52 7.19 -0.86
C ILE A 62 5.53 8.62 -1.38
N ILE A 63 4.60 8.97 -2.28
CA ILE A 63 4.52 10.30 -2.88
C ILE A 63 4.19 11.36 -1.83
N THR A 64 3.20 11.09 -0.96
CA THR A 64 2.79 12.05 0.08
C THR A 64 3.88 12.25 1.12
N ARG A 65 4.61 11.19 1.47
CA ARG A 65 5.78 11.25 2.35
C ARG A 65 6.88 12.12 1.76
N GLY A 66 7.20 11.93 0.47
CA GLY A 66 8.15 12.78 -0.24
C GLY A 66 7.72 14.25 -0.27
N ALA A 67 6.44 14.53 -0.50
CA ALA A 67 5.89 15.87 -0.47
C ALA A 67 5.99 16.54 0.91
N LEU A 68 5.69 15.79 1.99
CA LEU A 68 5.85 16.26 3.38
C LEU A 68 7.32 16.54 3.73
N MET A 69 8.24 15.69 3.28
CA MET A 69 9.67 15.91 3.45
C MET A 69 10.14 17.20 2.74
N GLY A 70 9.63 17.47 1.54
CA GLY A 70 9.87 18.73 0.83
C GLY A 70 9.34 19.96 1.60
N LEU A 71 8.28 19.81 2.40
CA LEU A 71 7.76 20.83 3.31
C LEU A 71 8.47 20.85 4.68
N LYS A 72 9.64 20.20 4.81
CA LYS A 72 10.42 20.07 6.06
C LYS A 72 9.64 19.39 7.20
N ASP A 73 8.68 18.51 6.87
CA ASP A 73 7.97 17.68 7.84
C ASP A 73 8.40 16.21 7.70
N THR A 74 9.56 15.90 8.24
CA THR A 74 10.14 14.54 8.21
C THR A 74 9.68 13.68 9.38
N ARG A 75 9.38 14.33 10.52
CA ARG A 75 9.05 13.64 11.77
C ARG A 75 7.68 12.99 11.73
N THR A 76 6.67 13.69 11.18
CA THR A 76 5.29 13.18 11.16
C THR A 76 5.15 11.90 10.35
N PRO A 77 5.67 11.79 9.10
CA PRO A 77 5.62 10.54 8.35
C PRO A 77 6.33 9.38 9.06
N MET A 78 7.45 9.65 9.72
CA MET A 78 8.19 8.63 10.46
C MET A 78 7.38 8.08 11.64
N VAL A 79 6.78 8.96 12.47
CA VAL A 79 5.98 8.54 13.62
C VAL A 79 4.74 7.76 13.18
N PHE A 80 4.07 8.21 12.12
CA PHE A 80 2.91 7.52 11.58
C PHE A 80 3.26 6.14 11.04
N ALA A 81 4.39 6.01 10.32
CA ALA A 81 4.85 4.72 9.81
C ALA A 81 5.23 3.76 10.96
N LEU A 82 5.96 4.24 11.97
CA LEU A 82 6.31 3.43 13.14
C LEU A 82 5.07 2.95 13.89
N GLY A 83 4.08 3.83 14.11
CA GLY A 83 2.83 3.45 14.77
C GLY A 83 2.02 2.45 13.96
N SER A 84 1.86 2.70 12.66
CA SER A 84 1.08 1.86 11.77
C SER A 84 1.70 0.46 11.62
N TYR A 85 2.93 0.35 11.19
CA TYR A 85 3.60 -0.94 11.00
C TYR A 85 3.96 -1.63 12.32
N GLY A 86 4.29 -0.87 13.37
CA GLY A 86 4.57 -1.40 14.70
C GLY A 86 3.38 -2.11 15.34
N LEU A 87 2.15 -1.69 15.02
CA LEU A 87 0.93 -2.37 15.45
C LEU A 87 0.53 -3.49 14.47
N THR A 88 0.69 -3.25 13.17
CA THR A 88 0.22 -4.18 12.14
C THR A 88 1.02 -5.48 12.12
N LEU A 89 2.34 -5.43 12.25
CA LEU A 89 3.18 -6.63 12.17
C LEU A 89 2.87 -7.65 13.27
N PRO A 90 2.78 -7.27 14.56
CA PRO A 90 2.36 -8.20 15.61
C PRO A 90 0.94 -8.73 15.41
N ALA A 91 -0.01 -7.85 15.01
CA ALA A 91 -1.39 -8.25 14.77
C ALA A 91 -1.50 -9.23 13.60
N ALA A 92 -0.80 -8.99 12.50
CA ALA A 92 -0.76 -9.89 11.35
C ALA A 92 -0.17 -11.25 11.72
N GLY A 93 0.93 -11.27 12.47
CA GLY A 93 1.54 -12.50 12.97
C GLY A 93 0.59 -13.29 13.89
N PHE A 94 -0.11 -12.60 14.79
CA PHE A 94 -1.10 -13.23 15.66
C PHE A 94 -2.26 -13.84 14.87
N LEU A 95 -2.83 -13.11 13.91
CA LEU A 95 -3.93 -13.61 13.07
C LEU A 95 -3.49 -14.79 12.21
N ALA A 96 -2.31 -14.70 11.59
CA ALA A 96 -1.84 -15.74 10.69
C ALA A 96 -1.49 -17.05 11.42
N VAL A 97 -0.81 -16.95 12.58
CA VAL A 97 -0.28 -18.11 13.30
C VAL A 97 -1.26 -18.64 14.34
N TYR A 98 -1.77 -17.79 15.22
CA TYR A 98 -2.64 -18.25 16.34
C TYR A 98 -4.06 -18.53 15.89
N LEU A 99 -4.62 -17.73 14.98
CA LEU A 99 -5.97 -17.94 14.47
C LEU A 99 -6.00 -18.79 13.20
N GLY A 100 -4.84 -19.14 12.63
CA GLY A 100 -4.74 -20.05 11.51
C GLY A 100 -5.23 -19.51 10.16
N TYR A 101 -5.35 -18.18 10.03
CA TYR A 101 -5.81 -17.56 8.77
C TYR A 101 -4.74 -17.55 7.65
N GLY A 102 -3.51 -17.98 7.94
CA GLY A 102 -2.46 -18.12 6.94
C GLY A 102 -1.92 -16.81 6.36
N GLY A 103 -1.29 -16.91 5.18
CA GLY A 103 -0.63 -15.77 4.54
C GLY A 103 -1.57 -14.65 4.08
N GLU A 104 -2.81 -14.97 3.76
CA GLU A 104 -3.82 -13.97 3.33
C GLU A 104 -4.11 -12.96 4.44
N ALA A 105 -4.15 -13.38 5.69
CA ALA A 105 -4.35 -12.48 6.83
C ALA A 105 -3.22 -11.46 6.95
N ILE A 106 -1.99 -11.85 6.67
CA ILE A 106 -0.84 -10.93 6.68
C ILE A 106 -1.03 -9.84 5.62
N TRP A 107 -1.37 -10.24 4.40
CA TRP A 107 -1.59 -9.30 3.29
C TRP A 107 -2.75 -8.36 3.55
N LEU A 108 -3.86 -8.86 4.10
CA LEU A 108 -5.01 -8.02 4.46
C LEU A 108 -4.68 -7.03 5.57
N CYS A 109 -3.97 -7.44 6.60
CA CYS A 109 -3.51 -6.53 7.65
C CYS A 109 -2.60 -5.43 7.10
N MET A 110 -1.67 -5.80 6.21
CA MET A 110 -0.79 -4.84 5.56
C MET A 110 -1.57 -3.87 4.67
N LEU A 111 -2.55 -4.36 3.91
CA LEU A 111 -3.43 -3.53 3.08
C LEU A 111 -4.20 -2.50 3.92
N VAL A 112 -4.85 -2.94 5.00
CA VAL A 112 -5.59 -2.04 5.92
C VAL A 112 -4.65 -0.99 6.51
N SER A 113 -3.48 -1.41 6.97
CA SER A 113 -2.46 -0.51 7.52
C SER A 113 -1.99 0.51 6.48
N ALA A 114 -1.74 0.08 5.24
CA ALA A 114 -1.32 0.94 4.16
C ALA A 114 -2.38 2.00 3.82
N VAL A 115 -3.66 1.62 3.77
CA VAL A 115 -4.77 2.54 3.52
C VAL A 115 -4.88 3.57 4.64
N VAL A 116 -4.87 3.13 5.90
CA VAL A 116 -4.92 4.02 7.06
C VAL A 116 -3.77 5.02 7.04
N LEU A 117 -2.54 4.54 6.83
CA LEU A 117 -1.36 5.38 6.77
C LEU A 117 -1.41 6.37 5.60
N ALA A 118 -1.87 5.94 4.41
CA ALA A 118 -2.06 6.82 3.26
C ALA A 118 -3.04 7.96 3.59
N VAL A 119 -4.18 7.65 4.19
CA VAL A 119 -5.18 8.65 4.59
C VAL A 119 -4.61 9.64 5.60
N MET A 120 -3.88 9.16 6.62
CA MET A 120 -3.25 10.01 7.62
C MET A 120 -2.24 10.97 7.00
N LEU A 121 -1.38 10.47 6.11
CA LEU A 121 -0.37 11.28 5.43
C LEU A 121 -0.99 12.33 4.50
N VAL A 122 -2.00 11.95 3.71
CA VAL A 122 -2.72 12.87 2.82
C VAL A 122 -3.40 13.98 3.61
N ARG A 123 -4.11 13.66 4.68
CA ARG A 123 -4.73 14.65 5.58
C ARG A 123 -3.69 15.59 6.17
N ARG A 124 -2.57 15.06 6.64
CA ARG A 124 -1.48 15.89 7.17
C ARG A 124 -0.91 16.83 6.12
N PHE A 125 -0.68 16.33 4.91
CA PHE A 125 -0.20 17.15 3.79
C PHE A 125 -1.17 18.28 3.45
N GLN A 126 -2.47 17.98 3.33
CA GLN A 126 -3.51 19.00 3.06
C GLN A 126 -3.53 20.08 4.14
N THR A 127 -3.54 19.69 5.42
CA THR A 127 -3.55 20.64 6.54
C THR A 127 -2.32 21.55 6.52
N LYS A 128 -1.14 21.00 6.19
CA LYS A 128 0.09 21.77 6.14
C LYS A 128 0.11 22.73 4.96
N CYS A 129 -0.38 22.29 3.79
CA CYS A 129 -0.50 23.17 2.62
C CYS A 129 -1.48 24.34 2.87
N MET A 130 -2.64 24.08 3.47
CA MET A 130 -3.61 25.14 3.79
C MET A 130 -3.00 26.17 4.71
N ARG A 131 -2.33 25.76 5.78
CA ARG A 131 -1.65 26.70 6.68
C ARG A 131 -0.60 27.57 6.00
N LEU A 132 0.15 27.02 5.05
CA LEU A 132 1.16 27.78 4.31
C LEU A 132 0.53 28.80 3.36
N ILE A 133 -0.62 28.49 2.77
CA ILE A 133 -1.38 29.41 1.92
C ILE A 133 -1.92 30.55 2.77
N GLU A 134 -2.57 30.27 3.91
CA GLU A 134 -3.09 31.28 4.84
C GLU A 134 -2.00 32.25 5.31
N LEU A 135 -0.81 31.73 5.63
CA LEU A 135 0.33 32.57 6.04
C LEU A 135 0.88 33.43 4.90
N ALA A 136 0.82 32.92 3.66
CA ALA A 136 1.25 33.70 2.48
C ALA A 136 0.26 34.80 2.09
N GLU A 137 -1.04 34.60 2.36
CA GLU A 137 -2.10 35.60 2.11
C GLU A 137 -2.14 36.70 3.19
N ALA A 138 -1.62 36.39 4.40
CA ALA A 138 -1.57 37.33 5.53
C ALA A 138 -0.30 38.20 5.56
N ALA A 139 0.69 37.94 4.69
CA ALA A 139 1.98 38.63 4.60
C ALA A 139 2.01 39.66 3.48
#